data_1640ba4fee48204654eef5a7b1590e1b
#
_entry.id   1640ba4fee48204654eef5a7b1590e1b
#
_cell.length_a   1.000
_cell.length_b   1.000
_cell.length_c   1.000
_cell.angle_alpha   90.00
_cell.angle_beta   90.00
_cell.angle_gamma   90.00
#
_symmetry.space_group_name_H-M   'P 1'
#
loop_
_entity.id
_entity.type
_entity.pdbx_description
1 polymer ?
#
loop_
_entity_poly.entity_id
_entity_poly.type
_entity_poly.pdbx_seq_one_letter_code
_entity_poly.pdbx_strand_id
1 'polypeptide(L)'
;FDQPSDRVVSRYFRAEPQLGNRDRALIAESAFAILRRKNEMSQFASSGSGTQARRLALLGMMSALSEGGLGSANRPESALADLAHVIQPSEYDWLKRYSELDRDTLAPMVRNNLPEWLWNAFESSPGETQRQDLAIALMRPALLDLRVNTIKANRDTLLEEMNALGGRYQAVPTPFSPDGIRIMGKPALQNSSWFKEG
;
A
#
# COMPACT_ATOMS: atom_id res chain seq x y z
N PHE A 1 -12.51 12.90 -5.79
CA PHE A 1 -12.09 12.79 -4.38
C PHE A 1 -12.03 14.21 -3.78
N ASP A 2 -12.95 14.51 -2.87
CA ASP A 2 -13.05 15.86 -2.26
C ASP A 2 -12.03 16.08 -1.15
N GLN A 3 -11.37 15.03 -0.67
CA GLN A 3 -10.40 15.09 0.42
C GLN A 3 -9.25 14.08 0.20
N PRO A 4 -8.02 14.37 0.68
CA PRO A 4 -6.93 13.42 0.71
C PRO A 4 -7.28 12.16 1.51
N SER A 5 -6.93 11.00 0.97
CA SER A 5 -7.32 9.69 1.51
C SER A 5 -6.77 9.43 2.92
N ASP A 6 -5.57 9.90 3.19
CA ASP A 6 -4.92 9.83 4.51
C ASP A 6 -5.71 10.60 5.58
N ARG A 7 -6.27 11.77 5.24
CA ARG A 7 -7.15 12.54 6.13
C ARG A 7 -8.46 11.80 6.41
N VAL A 8 -9.03 11.15 5.41
CA VAL A 8 -10.27 10.36 5.57
C VAL A 8 -10.02 9.19 6.52
N VAL A 9 -8.97 8.42 6.29
CA VAL A 9 -8.57 7.28 7.14
C VAL A 9 -8.26 7.76 8.57
N SER A 10 -7.50 8.84 8.72
CA SER A 10 -7.16 9.40 10.04
C SER A 10 -8.38 9.90 10.80
N ARG A 11 -9.36 10.50 10.10
CA ARG A 11 -10.64 10.93 10.71
C ARG A 11 -11.44 9.73 11.17
N TYR A 12 -11.52 8.69 10.36
CA TYR A 12 -12.19 7.43 10.73
C TYR A 12 -11.58 6.82 11.99
N PHE A 13 -10.26 6.73 12.07
CA PHE A 13 -9.59 6.20 13.27
C PHE A 13 -9.79 7.01 14.54
N ARG A 14 -10.02 8.33 14.41
CA ARG A 14 -10.39 9.16 15.56
C ARG A 14 -11.82 8.92 16.02
N ALA A 15 -12.70 8.61 15.09
CA ALA A 15 -14.11 8.28 15.40
C ALA A 15 -14.26 6.88 16.01
N GLU A 16 -13.30 5.98 15.75
CA GLU A 16 -13.32 4.58 16.18
C GLU A 16 -12.12 4.26 17.10
N PRO A 17 -12.11 4.80 18.34
CA PRO A 17 -10.96 4.69 19.24
C PRO A 17 -10.71 3.25 19.74
N GLN A 18 -11.72 2.37 19.69
CA GLN A 18 -11.65 0.98 20.08
C GLN A 18 -10.83 0.10 19.11
N LEU A 19 -10.56 0.56 17.90
CA LEU A 19 -9.76 -0.18 16.93
C LEU A 19 -8.31 -0.32 17.41
N GLY A 20 -7.82 -1.55 17.49
CA GLY A 20 -6.43 -1.87 17.78
C GLY A 20 -5.47 -1.48 16.64
N ASN A 21 -4.18 -1.48 16.93
CA ASN A 21 -3.15 -1.13 15.94
C ASN A 21 -3.18 -2.06 14.70
N ARG A 22 -3.48 -3.35 14.91
CA ARG A 22 -3.56 -4.33 13.81
C ARG A 22 -4.76 -4.04 12.92
N ASP A 23 -5.92 -3.73 13.50
CA ASP A 23 -7.14 -3.39 12.76
C ASP A 23 -6.93 -2.10 11.96
N ARG A 24 -6.35 -1.08 12.58
CA ARG A 24 -6.00 0.19 11.91
C ARG A 24 -5.06 -0.03 10.74
N ALA A 25 -4.03 -0.88 10.90
CA ALA A 25 -3.11 -1.22 9.83
C ALA A 25 -3.82 -1.94 8.69
N LEU A 26 -4.67 -2.94 8.98
CA LEU A 26 -5.42 -3.67 7.96
C LEU A 26 -6.38 -2.75 7.19
N ILE A 27 -7.13 -1.90 7.88
CA ILE A 27 -8.06 -0.94 7.25
C ILE A 27 -7.29 0.05 6.35
N ALA A 28 -6.19 0.62 6.85
CA ALA A 28 -5.40 1.57 6.08
C ALA A 28 -4.78 0.93 4.83
N GLU A 29 -4.10 -0.21 4.98
CA GLU A 29 -3.48 -0.90 3.85
C GLU A 29 -4.52 -1.38 2.83
N SER A 30 -5.69 -1.84 3.28
CA SER A 30 -6.81 -2.20 2.41
C SER A 30 -7.31 -1.00 1.59
N ALA A 31 -7.53 0.13 2.25
CA ALA A 31 -7.98 1.35 1.58
C ALA A 31 -6.95 1.84 0.55
N PHE A 32 -5.67 1.86 0.90
CA PHE A 32 -4.60 2.26 -0.01
C PHE A 32 -4.36 1.25 -1.14
N ALA A 33 -4.55 -0.06 -0.90
CA ALA A 33 -4.51 -1.08 -1.95
C ALA A 33 -5.62 -0.85 -3.00
N ILE A 34 -6.85 -0.56 -2.55
CA ILE A 34 -7.97 -0.23 -3.44
C ILE A 34 -7.65 1.00 -4.29
N LEU A 35 -7.06 2.03 -3.69
CA LEU A 35 -6.70 3.26 -4.40
C LEU A 35 -5.61 3.02 -5.45
N ARG A 36 -4.59 2.25 -5.12
CA ARG A 36 -3.50 1.90 -6.05
C ARG A 36 -3.96 1.03 -7.20
N ARG A 37 -4.92 0.11 -6.96
CA ARG A 37 -5.46 -0.84 -7.95
C ARG A 37 -6.91 -0.55 -8.31
N LYS A 38 -7.29 0.71 -8.33
CA LYS A 38 -8.69 1.13 -8.49
C LYS A 38 -9.33 0.56 -9.75
N ASN A 39 -8.66 0.62 -10.89
CA ASN A 39 -9.23 0.19 -12.16
C ASN A 39 -9.47 -1.33 -12.18
N GLU A 40 -8.47 -2.11 -11.80
CA GLU A 40 -8.55 -3.58 -11.70
C GLU A 40 -9.63 -4.00 -10.70
N MET A 41 -9.56 -3.49 -9.47
CA MET A 41 -10.49 -3.88 -8.42
C MET A 41 -11.92 -3.43 -8.71
N SER A 42 -12.13 -2.24 -9.30
CA SER A 42 -13.46 -1.78 -9.68
C SER A 42 -14.08 -2.61 -10.81
N GLN A 43 -13.28 -3.00 -11.79
CA GLN A 43 -13.72 -3.89 -12.86
C GLN A 43 -14.10 -5.27 -12.30
N PHE A 44 -13.28 -5.86 -11.46
CA PHE A 44 -13.60 -7.17 -10.86
C PHE A 44 -14.80 -7.07 -9.90
N ALA A 45 -14.89 -5.99 -9.14
CA ALA A 45 -16.01 -5.72 -8.24
C ALA A 45 -17.34 -5.41 -8.95
N SER A 46 -17.39 -5.33 -10.28
CA SER A 46 -18.66 -5.28 -11.03
C SER A 46 -19.42 -6.60 -10.95
N SER A 47 -18.74 -7.71 -10.66
CA SER A 47 -19.31 -9.04 -10.41
C SER A 47 -19.26 -9.40 -8.92
N GLY A 48 -19.96 -10.47 -8.53
CA GLY A 48 -19.99 -10.94 -7.15
C GLY A 48 -21.26 -10.51 -6.39
N SER A 49 -21.43 -11.06 -5.19
CA SER A 49 -22.59 -10.79 -4.31
C SER A 49 -22.34 -9.61 -3.37
N GLY A 50 -23.43 -9.05 -2.83
CA GLY A 50 -23.37 -7.94 -1.89
C GLY A 50 -23.16 -6.57 -2.54
N THR A 51 -22.87 -5.55 -1.74
CA THR A 51 -22.65 -4.17 -2.21
C THR A 51 -21.28 -4.02 -2.85
N GLN A 52 -21.13 -3.06 -3.78
CA GLN A 52 -19.83 -2.76 -4.38
C GLN A 52 -18.79 -2.37 -3.32
N ALA A 53 -19.21 -1.61 -2.31
CA ALA A 53 -18.30 -1.23 -1.21
C ALA A 53 -17.75 -2.44 -0.46
N ARG A 54 -18.59 -3.45 -0.16
CA ARG A 54 -18.17 -4.69 0.47
C ARG A 54 -17.20 -5.47 -0.43
N ARG A 55 -17.50 -5.60 -1.72
CA ARG A 55 -16.63 -6.28 -2.68
C ARG A 55 -15.25 -5.61 -2.78
N LEU A 56 -15.21 -4.28 -2.87
CA LEU A 56 -13.96 -3.53 -2.86
C LEU A 56 -13.19 -3.71 -1.54
N ALA A 57 -13.88 -3.69 -0.39
CA ALA A 57 -13.26 -3.92 0.90
C ALA A 57 -12.60 -5.32 0.98
N LEU A 58 -13.27 -6.35 0.50
CA LEU A 58 -12.74 -7.72 0.46
C LEU A 58 -11.50 -7.83 -0.44
N LEU A 59 -11.51 -7.21 -1.62
CA LEU A 59 -10.33 -7.16 -2.52
C LEU A 59 -9.17 -6.41 -1.87
N GLY A 60 -9.44 -5.29 -1.22
CA GLY A 60 -8.44 -4.52 -0.49
C GLY A 60 -7.84 -5.30 0.68
N MET A 61 -8.67 -5.98 1.47
CA MET A 61 -8.21 -6.84 2.57
C MET A 61 -7.34 -7.98 2.06
N MET A 62 -7.75 -8.65 1.00
CA MET A 62 -6.97 -9.70 0.38
C MET A 62 -5.60 -9.20 -0.07
N SER A 63 -5.53 -8.04 -0.72
CA SER A 63 -4.26 -7.42 -1.13
C SER A 63 -3.40 -7.04 0.08
N ALA A 64 -3.98 -6.46 1.13
CA ALA A 64 -3.26 -6.10 2.35
C ALA A 64 -2.68 -7.32 3.08
N LEU A 65 -3.39 -8.43 3.09
CA LEU A 65 -2.96 -9.68 3.71
C LEU A 65 -1.92 -10.44 2.86
N SER A 66 -2.03 -10.39 1.52
CA SER A 66 -1.12 -11.12 0.62
C SER A 66 0.15 -10.36 0.27
N GLU A 67 0.12 -9.03 0.25
CA GLU A 67 1.22 -8.18 -0.22
C GLU A 67 1.68 -7.17 0.83
N GLY A 68 0.79 -6.77 1.73
CA GLY A 68 1.01 -5.73 2.74
C GLY A 68 1.76 -6.19 4.00
N GLY A 69 2.13 -7.47 4.09
CA GLY A 69 2.84 -8.02 5.27
C GLY A 69 1.98 -8.15 6.52
N LEU A 70 0.66 -8.15 6.40
CA LEU A 70 -0.29 -8.23 7.50
C LEU A 70 -0.90 -9.63 7.69
N GLY A 71 -0.81 -10.49 6.67
CA GLY A 71 -1.30 -11.86 6.69
C GLY A 71 -0.32 -12.84 7.36
N SER A 72 -0.76 -14.08 7.48
CA SER A 72 0.02 -15.19 8.05
C SER A 72 1.23 -15.57 7.19
N ALA A 73 1.11 -15.41 5.87
CA ALA A 73 2.20 -15.46 4.92
C ALA A 73 1.85 -14.57 3.71
N ASN A 74 2.84 -13.89 3.14
CA ASN A 74 2.63 -12.94 2.04
C ASN A 74 2.29 -13.66 0.71
N ARG A 75 1.17 -14.37 0.67
CA ARG A 75 0.65 -15.12 -0.48
C ARG A 75 -0.88 -15.05 -0.55
N PRO A 76 -1.47 -15.09 -1.76
CA PRO A 76 -2.92 -15.05 -1.94
C PRO A 76 -3.67 -16.19 -1.24
N GLU A 77 -3.12 -17.40 -1.25
CA GLU A 77 -3.73 -18.57 -0.59
C GLU A 77 -3.83 -18.39 0.92
N SER A 78 -2.79 -17.81 1.53
CA SER A 78 -2.79 -17.49 2.97
C SER A 78 -3.80 -16.41 3.30
N ALA A 79 -3.90 -15.37 2.46
CA ALA A 79 -4.88 -14.30 2.62
C ALA A 79 -6.32 -14.84 2.53
N LEU A 80 -6.59 -15.76 1.61
CA LEU A 80 -7.87 -16.44 1.52
C LEU A 80 -8.18 -17.27 2.77
N ALA A 81 -7.21 -17.99 3.30
CA ALA A 81 -7.36 -18.77 4.53
C ALA A 81 -7.64 -17.86 5.74
N ASP A 82 -6.93 -16.73 5.84
CA ASP A 82 -7.14 -15.73 6.89
C ASP A 82 -8.56 -15.12 6.83
N LEU A 83 -9.13 -14.97 5.63
CA LEU A 83 -10.47 -14.43 5.42
C LEU A 83 -11.59 -15.47 5.53
N ALA A 84 -11.31 -16.75 5.34
CA ALA A 84 -12.31 -17.83 5.22
C ALA A 84 -13.29 -17.89 6.40
N HIS A 85 -12.86 -17.46 7.59
CA HIS A 85 -13.69 -17.51 8.81
C HIS A 85 -14.68 -16.34 8.95
N VAL A 86 -14.54 -15.29 8.11
CA VAL A 86 -15.31 -14.03 8.24
C VAL A 86 -16.12 -13.68 6.98
N ILE A 87 -16.00 -14.48 5.93
CA ILE A 87 -16.68 -14.26 4.64
C ILE A 87 -17.64 -15.41 4.31
N GLN A 88 -18.58 -15.16 3.40
CA GLN A 88 -19.50 -16.17 2.91
C GLN A 88 -18.80 -17.11 1.90
N PRO A 89 -19.25 -18.38 1.75
CA PRO A 89 -18.67 -19.29 0.77
C PRO A 89 -18.63 -18.73 -0.67
N SER A 90 -19.69 -18.03 -1.08
CA SER A 90 -19.74 -17.39 -2.41
C SER A 90 -18.73 -16.24 -2.57
N GLU A 91 -18.41 -15.53 -1.48
CA GLU A 91 -17.36 -14.50 -1.47
C GLU A 91 -15.96 -15.13 -1.51
N TYR A 92 -15.78 -16.27 -0.82
CA TYR A 92 -14.54 -17.03 -0.88
C TYR A 92 -14.24 -17.49 -2.30
N ASP A 93 -15.18 -18.14 -2.98
CA ASP A 93 -15.02 -18.58 -4.37
C ASP A 93 -14.78 -17.42 -5.33
N TRP A 94 -15.40 -16.27 -5.07
CA TRP A 94 -15.20 -15.06 -5.86
C TRP A 94 -13.80 -14.48 -5.66
N LEU A 95 -13.30 -14.39 -4.43
CA LEU A 95 -11.93 -13.95 -4.12
C LEU A 95 -10.88 -14.93 -4.65
N LYS A 96 -11.16 -16.23 -4.62
CA LYS A 96 -10.28 -17.24 -5.21
C LYS A 96 -10.11 -16.99 -6.72
N ARG A 97 -11.19 -16.73 -7.45
CA ARG A 97 -11.11 -16.35 -8.87
C ARG A 97 -10.30 -15.07 -9.10
N TYR A 98 -10.37 -14.11 -8.18
CA TYR A 98 -9.53 -12.91 -8.26
C TYR A 98 -8.04 -13.23 -8.06
N SER A 99 -7.69 -14.16 -7.16
CA SER A 99 -6.31 -14.57 -6.95
C SER A 99 -5.71 -15.31 -8.15
N GLU A 100 -6.55 -16.04 -8.87
CA GLU A 100 -6.20 -16.82 -10.06
C GLU A 100 -6.31 -16.03 -11.37
N LEU A 101 -6.70 -14.74 -11.29
CA LEU A 101 -6.89 -13.90 -12.47
C LEU A 101 -5.58 -13.74 -13.23
N ASP A 102 -5.61 -14.14 -14.50
CA ASP A 102 -4.52 -13.87 -15.43
C ASP A 102 -4.57 -12.37 -15.84
N ARG A 103 -3.72 -11.59 -15.24
CA ARG A 103 -3.66 -10.15 -15.45
C ARG A 103 -3.16 -9.75 -16.83
N ASP A 104 -2.50 -10.64 -17.54
CA ASP A 104 -2.03 -10.37 -18.91
C ASP A 104 -3.18 -10.32 -19.92
N THR A 105 -4.33 -10.91 -19.58
CA THR A 105 -5.56 -10.82 -20.37
C THR A 105 -6.33 -9.51 -20.20
N LEU A 106 -5.97 -8.70 -19.19
CA LEU A 106 -6.62 -7.41 -18.93
C LEU A 106 -6.13 -6.33 -19.90
N ALA A 107 -7.01 -5.40 -20.22
CA ALA A 107 -6.62 -4.19 -20.97
C ALA A 107 -5.45 -3.48 -20.23
N PRO A 108 -4.44 -2.96 -20.96
CA PRO A 108 -3.24 -2.37 -20.34
C PRO A 108 -3.53 -1.32 -19.27
N MET A 109 -4.53 -0.46 -19.47
CA MET A 109 -4.93 0.57 -18.49
C MET A 109 -5.50 -0.03 -17.20
N VAL A 110 -6.20 -1.16 -17.29
CA VAL A 110 -6.76 -1.87 -16.16
C VAL A 110 -5.66 -2.60 -15.40
N ARG A 111 -4.83 -3.36 -16.14
CA ARG A 111 -3.70 -4.10 -15.58
C ARG A 111 -2.72 -3.19 -14.85
N ASN A 112 -2.42 -2.02 -15.42
CA ASN A 112 -1.44 -1.08 -14.88
C ASN A 112 -2.06 -0.02 -13.96
N ASN A 113 -3.38 -0.03 -13.78
CA ASN A 113 -4.11 0.91 -12.91
C ASN A 113 -3.81 2.39 -13.19
N LEU A 114 -3.45 2.72 -14.43
CA LEU A 114 -3.17 4.08 -14.86
C LEU A 114 -4.36 4.67 -15.63
N PRO A 115 -4.63 5.97 -15.49
CA PRO A 115 -5.56 6.63 -16.38
C PRO A 115 -4.98 6.65 -17.81
N GLU A 116 -5.87 6.62 -18.81
CA GLU A 116 -5.49 6.51 -20.22
C GLU A 116 -4.51 7.61 -20.66
N TRP A 117 -4.75 8.84 -20.24
CA TRP A 117 -3.87 9.96 -20.56
C TRP A 117 -2.44 9.76 -20.07
N LEU A 118 -2.27 9.16 -18.88
CA LEU A 118 -0.94 8.91 -18.32
C LEU A 118 -0.26 7.73 -19.00
N TRP A 119 -1.01 6.69 -19.31
CA TRP A 119 -0.51 5.56 -20.08
C TRP A 119 0.00 6.00 -21.46
N ASN A 120 -0.77 6.85 -22.16
CA ASN A 120 -0.40 7.40 -23.45
C ASN A 120 0.80 8.36 -23.36
N ALA A 121 0.89 9.16 -22.28
CA ALA A 121 2.05 10.01 -22.04
C ALA A 121 3.36 9.21 -21.89
N PHE A 122 3.30 8.00 -21.39
CA PHE A 122 4.45 7.11 -21.31
C PHE A 122 4.87 6.52 -22.68
N GLU A 123 4.04 6.62 -23.72
CA GLU A 123 4.43 6.21 -25.09
C GLU A 123 5.54 7.08 -25.66
N SER A 124 5.59 8.36 -25.26
CA SER A 124 6.63 9.30 -25.66
C SER A 124 7.96 9.11 -24.93
N SER A 125 8.00 8.24 -23.94
CA SER A 125 9.12 7.93 -23.07
C SER A 125 9.74 6.58 -23.46
N PRO A 126 10.92 6.23 -22.97
CA PRO A 126 11.69 5.09 -23.48
C PRO A 126 10.89 3.78 -23.44
N GLY A 127 10.94 3.04 -24.54
CA GLY A 127 10.57 1.65 -24.81
C GLY A 127 9.38 1.03 -24.05
N GLU A 128 8.64 0.15 -24.70
CA GLU A 128 7.45 -0.53 -24.12
C GLU A 128 7.74 -1.26 -22.80
N THR A 129 8.90 -1.90 -22.66
CA THR A 129 9.32 -2.60 -21.45
C THR A 129 9.47 -1.63 -20.27
N GLN A 130 10.09 -0.47 -20.49
CA GLN A 130 10.29 0.52 -19.43
C GLN A 130 8.98 1.17 -18.98
N ARG A 131 8.02 1.35 -19.89
CA ARG A 131 6.67 1.83 -19.57
C ARG A 131 5.95 0.85 -18.63
N GLN A 132 6.05 -0.43 -18.91
CA GLN A 132 5.46 -1.48 -18.07
C GLN A 132 6.12 -1.52 -16.68
N ASP A 133 7.45 -1.47 -16.62
CA ASP A 133 8.21 -1.45 -15.37
C ASP A 133 7.88 -0.22 -14.52
N LEU A 134 7.73 0.94 -15.14
CA LEU A 134 7.32 2.17 -14.47
C LEU A 134 5.90 2.06 -13.91
N ALA A 135 4.97 1.52 -14.68
CA ALA A 135 3.60 1.30 -14.24
C ALA A 135 3.55 0.35 -13.04
N ILE A 136 4.29 -0.74 -13.07
CA ILE A 136 4.42 -1.68 -11.94
C ILE A 136 5.04 -1.00 -10.72
N ALA A 137 6.07 -0.18 -10.91
CA ALA A 137 6.71 0.55 -9.83
C ALA A 137 5.74 1.55 -9.14
N LEU A 138 4.88 2.22 -9.90
CA LEU A 138 3.88 3.15 -9.38
C LEU A 138 2.78 2.45 -8.56
N MET A 139 2.53 1.17 -8.78
CA MET A 139 1.56 0.39 -7.97
C MET A 139 2.13 -0.08 -6.64
N ARG A 140 3.44 0.00 -6.42
CA ARG A 140 4.05 -0.42 -5.16
C ARG A 140 3.77 0.59 -4.05
N PRO A 141 3.67 0.15 -2.78
CA PRO A 141 3.64 1.06 -1.64
C PRO A 141 4.88 1.96 -1.65
N ALA A 142 4.68 3.27 -1.43
CA ALA A 142 5.80 4.19 -1.31
C ALA A 142 6.67 3.82 -0.10
N LEU A 143 7.98 3.95 -0.28
CA LEU A 143 8.94 3.86 0.80
C LEU A 143 8.86 5.12 1.67
N LEU A 144 9.24 5.01 2.92
CA LEU A 144 9.24 6.12 3.85
C LEU A 144 10.61 6.81 3.81
N ASP A 145 10.70 7.89 3.06
CA ASP A 145 11.89 8.71 2.98
C ASP A 145 11.72 9.98 3.83
N LEU A 146 12.73 10.29 4.61
CA LEU A 146 12.82 11.48 5.46
C LEU A 146 13.97 12.36 4.98
N ARG A 147 13.83 13.65 5.18
CA ARG A 147 14.93 14.60 5.05
C ARG A 147 15.38 15.04 6.43
N VAL A 148 16.67 14.95 6.67
CA VAL A 148 17.29 15.45 7.91
C VAL A 148 17.34 16.97 7.89
N ASN A 149 16.98 17.57 9.01
CA ASN A 149 17.22 19.01 9.24
C ASN A 149 18.71 19.18 9.62
N THR A 150 19.53 19.50 8.63
CA THR A 150 20.99 19.60 8.79
C THR A 150 21.46 20.77 9.68
N ILE A 151 20.56 21.67 10.04
CA ILE A 151 20.83 22.73 11.04
C ILE A 151 20.85 22.13 12.46
N LYS A 152 20.08 21.07 12.70
CA LYS A 152 19.86 20.47 14.02
C LYS A 152 20.57 19.14 14.22
N ALA A 153 20.76 18.36 13.16
CA ALA A 153 21.27 17.01 13.26
C ALA A 153 22.14 16.62 12.06
N ASN A 154 22.96 15.60 12.26
CA ASN A 154 23.73 14.97 11.19
C ASN A 154 23.03 13.68 10.75
N ARG A 155 22.98 13.46 9.41
CA ARG A 155 22.32 12.28 8.82
C ARG A 155 22.91 10.96 9.34
N ASP A 156 24.23 10.84 9.37
CA ASP A 156 24.90 9.59 9.68
C ASP A 156 24.73 9.23 11.16
N THR A 157 24.76 10.24 12.04
CA THR A 157 24.42 10.05 13.46
C THR A 157 22.98 9.57 13.65
N LEU A 158 22.01 10.17 12.96
CA LEU A 158 20.61 9.71 13.03
C LEU A 158 20.42 8.29 12.47
N LEU A 159 21.15 7.92 11.42
CA LEU A 159 21.15 6.55 10.89
C LEU A 159 21.64 5.55 11.94
N GLU A 160 22.73 5.87 12.64
CA GLU A 160 23.28 5.03 13.71
C GLU A 160 22.27 4.86 14.85
N GLU A 161 21.66 5.95 15.31
CA GLU A 161 20.64 5.95 16.36
C GLU A 161 19.41 5.12 15.97
N MET A 162 18.87 5.31 14.75
CA MET A 162 17.72 4.56 14.24
C MET A 162 18.03 3.08 14.14
N ASN A 163 19.18 2.73 13.59
CA ASN A 163 19.59 1.34 13.43
C ASN A 163 19.90 0.64 14.77
N ALA A 164 20.36 1.39 15.78
CA ALA A 164 20.55 0.87 17.14
C ALA A 164 19.21 0.44 17.79
N LEU A 165 18.08 1.08 17.44
CA LEU A 165 16.75 0.66 17.89
C LEU A 165 16.28 -0.61 17.16
N GLY A 166 16.77 -0.86 15.94
CA GLY A 166 16.42 -2.02 15.13
C GLY A 166 14.95 -2.09 14.70
N GLY A 167 14.54 -3.27 14.21
CA GLY A 167 13.17 -3.55 13.87
C GLY A 167 12.58 -2.58 12.84
N ARG A 168 11.49 -1.88 13.18
CA ARG A 168 10.78 -0.95 12.29
C ARG A 168 11.56 0.32 11.97
N TYR A 169 12.62 0.64 12.74
CA TYR A 169 13.45 1.83 12.57
C TYR A 169 14.69 1.59 11.72
N GLN A 170 14.88 0.36 11.24
CA GLN A 170 15.99 0.05 10.34
C GLN A 170 15.97 1.00 9.14
N ALA A 171 17.09 1.69 8.92
CA ALA A 171 17.18 2.78 7.97
C ALA A 171 18.49 2.73 7.16
N VAL A 172 18.43 3.26 5.94
CA VAL A 172 19.57 3.38 5.02
C VAL A 172 19.60 4.79 4.42
N PRO A 173 20.76 5.27 3.92
CA PRO A 173 20.81 6.50 3.15
C PRO A 173 19.94 6.41 1.88
N THR A 174 19.27 7.50 1.51
CA THR A 174 18.63 7.57 0.19
C THR A 174 19.67 7.75 -0.91
N PRO A 175 19.47 7.12 -2.11
CA PRO A 175 20.50 7.16 -3.17
C PRO A 175 20.69 8.53 -3.82
N PHE A 176 19.68 9.42 -3.76
CA PHE A 176 19.65 10.69 -4.53
C PHE A 176 19.65 11.94 -3.65
N SER A 177 19.80 11.80 -2.33
CA SER A 177 19.86 12.96 -1.43
C SER A 177 20.94 12.77 -0.37
N PRO A 178 21.85 13.72 -0.21
CA PRO A 178 22.88 13.65 0.84
C PRO A 178 22.29 13.69 2.25
N ASP A 179 21.10 14.30 2.40
CA ASP A 179 20.42 14.49 3.68
C ASP A 179 19.24 13.52 3.87
N GLY A 180 19.07 12.57 2.94
CA GLY A 180 17.94 11.66 2.93
C GLY A 180 18.17 10.38 3.73
N ILE A 181 17.18 9.95 4.50
CA ILE A 181 17.12 8.68 5.21
C ILE A 181 15.89 7.91 4.72
N ARG A 182 16.07 6.66 4.30
CA ARG A 182 15.00 5.73 3.96
C ARG A 182 14.77 4.74 5.09
N ILE A 183 13.58 4.72 5.63
CA ILE A 183 13.19 3.77 6.67
C ILE A 183 12.56 2.54 6.02
N MET A 184 13.10 1.35 6.35
CA MET A 184 12.66 0.09 5.76
C MET A 184 11.34 -0.43 6.35
N GLY A 185 10.96 0.06 7.53
CA GLY A 185 9.71 -0.25 8.20
C GLY A 185 8.68 0.88 8.11
N LYS A 186 7.62 0.79 8.90
CA LYS A 186 6.60 1.83 9.04
C LYS A 186 6.43 2.18 10.52
N PRO A 187 7.41 2.81 11.18
CA PRO A 187 7.29 3.25 12.56
C PRO A 187 6.34 4.43 12.69
N ALA A 188 5.74 4.61 13.86
CA ALA A 188 4.94 5.79 14.20
C ALA A 188 5.87 6.97 14.52
N LEU A 189 6.48 7.57 13.52
CA LEU A 189 7.48 8.64 13.65
C LEU A 189 7.00 9.85 14.45
N GLN A 190 5.71 10.19 14.35
CA GLN A 190 5.10 11.33 15.05
C GLN A 190 5.30 11.28 16.57
N ASN A 191 5.57 10.10 17.12
CA ASN A 191 5.82 9.90 18.54
C ASN A 191 7.31 9.90 18.91
N SER A 192 8.21 9.89 17.92
CA SER A 192 9.66 9.91 18.16
C SER A 192 10.16 11.32 18.55
N SER A 193 11.23 11.39 19.34
CA SER A 193 11.91 12.65 19.67
C SER A 193 12.43 13.34 18.41
N TRP A 194 13.02 12.60 17.48
CA TRP A 194 13.54 13.14 16.22
C TRP A 194 12.51 13.94 15.42
N PHE A 195 11.25 13.52 15.43
CA PHE A 195 10.18 14.20 14.71
C PHE A 195 9.62 15.41 15.48
N LYS A 196 9.65 15.36 16.80
CA LYS A 196 9.12 16.44 17.66
C LYS A 196 10.10 17.59 17.81
N GLU A 197 11.37 17.27 17.81
CA GLU A 197 12.45 18.23 18.01
C GLU A 197 12.96 18.83 16.68
N GLY A 198 12.59 18.22 15.55
CA GLY A 198 12.82 18.66 14.16
C GLY A 198 14.21 18.45 13.67
#